data_cc100e0ef90b945c612feb4b8afb6290
#
_entry.id   cc100e0ef90b945c612feb4b8afb6290
#
_cell.length_a   1.000
_cell.length_b   1.000
_cell.length_c   1.000
_cell.angle_alpha   90.00
_cell.angle_beta   90.00
_cell.angle_gamma   90.00
#
_symmetry.space_group_name_H-M   'P 1'
#
loop_
_entity.id
_entity.type
_entity.pdbx_description
1 polymer ?
#
loop_
_entity_poly.entity_id
_entity_poly.type
_entity_poly.pdbx_seq_one_letter_code
_entity_poly.pdbx_strand_id
1 'polypeptide(L)'
;MTGSRSGMGAAVVAKLRDQGHRVIGVDLRDAEVDTDLSTAGGRRDAAGAVLEACAGRLDGAVLAAGLGPTPGAERSITEVNYFGVVDLLTAWRPALAAADCAKVVVFSSNSTTTVPAVPGRAIRALLAGDADKALRAYRIYGRMAPPIAYAASKIAVSRWVRRQATEPGWAGCGIRLNALAPGAIMTPMLERQLATPAEAKNIRRFPVPIGGFGDPDQLADWVVFMLSDSADFLCGSIVFVDGGSDAFFRPDDWPRAVPARRLVSYLRRNQQFTKRSRS
;
A
#
# COMPACT_ATOMS: atom_id res chain seq x y z
N MET A 1 -8.56 9.75 -3.54
CA MET A 1 -8.44 8.31 -3.24
C MET A 1 -8.24 7.53 -4.53
N THR A 2 -7.29 6.59 -4.64
CA THR A 2 -7.11 5.76 -5.84
C THR A 2 -7.82 4.42 -5.70
N GLY A 3 -8.23 3.77 -6.83
CA GLY A 3 -9.00 2.53 -6.81
C GLY A 3 -10.41 2.70 -6.27
N SER A 4 -11.03 3.84 -6.55
CA SER A 4 -12.27 4.31 -5.91
C SER A 4 -13.54 3.62 -6.39
N ARG A 5 -13.51 2.89 -7.51
CA ARG A 5 -14.72 2.40 -8.19
C ARG A 5 -15.07 0.95 -7.95
N SER A 6 -14.19 0.17 -7.29
CA SER A 6 -14.45 -1.25 -7.08
C SER A 6 -13.87 -1.77 -5.77
N GLY A 7 -14.42 -2.91 -5.30
CA GLY A 7 -13.90 -3.68 -4.18
C GLY A 7 -13.66 -2.85 -2.91
N MET A 8 -12.53 -3.03 -2.27
CA MET A 8 -12.18 -2.36 -1.02
C MET A 8 -12.20 -0.83 -1.14
N GLY A 9 -11.75 -0.30 -2.29
CA GLY A 9 -11.73 1.15 -2.51
C GLY A 9 -13.14 1.75 -2.58
N ALA A 10 -14.06 1.12 -3.29
CA ALA A 10 -15.45 1.57 -3.35
C ALA A 10 -16.12 1.56 -1.97
N ALA A 11 -15.88 0.52 -1.16
CA ALA A 11 -16.40 0.44 0.21
C ALA A 11 -15.86 1.60 1.09
N VAL A 12 -14.57 1.92 0.97
CA VAL A 12 -14.00 3.07 1.69
C VAL A 12 -14.62 4.39 1.23
N VAL A 13 -14.79 4.59 -0.09
CA VAL A 13 -15.44 5.81 -0.63
C VAL A 13 -16.85 5.96 -0.10
N ALA A 14 -17.65 4.88 -0.09
CA ALA A 14 -19.01 4.93 0.43
C ALA A 14 -19.03 5.38 1.89
N LYS A 15 -18.25 4.71 2.77
CA LYS A 15 -18.21 5.07 4.20
C LYS A 15 -17.71 6.49 4.45
N LEU A 16 -16.70 6.96 3.73
CA LEU A 16 -16.21 8.33 3.89
C LEU A 16 -17.27 9.35 3.46
N ARG A 17 -17.98 9.10 2.36
CA ARG A 17 -19.06 9.98 1.90
C ARG A 17 -20.24 9.98 2.86
N ASP A 18 -20.63 8.83 3.41
CA ASP A 18 -21.68 8.71 4.41
C ASP A 18 -21.35 9.48 5.70
N GLN A 19 -20.07 9.65 6.01
CA GLN A 19 -19.57 10.49 7.11
C GLN A 19 -19.42 11.97 6.74
N GLY A 20 -19.85 12.38 5.53
CA GLY A 20 -19.83 13.77 5.06
C GLY A 20 -18.48 14.23 4.50
N HIS A 21 -17.51 13.32 4.28
CA HIS A 21 -16.24 13.68 3.66
C HIS A 21 -16.38 13.88 2.15
N ARG A 22 -15.74 14.93 1.62
CA ARG A 22 -15.56 15.10 0.18
C ARG A 22 -14.45 14.17 -0.29
N VAL A 23 -14.77 13.23 -1.17
CA VAL A 23 -13.81 12.27 -1.74
C VAL A 23 -13.57 12.59 -3.21
N ILE A 24 -12.31 12.80 -3.59
CA ILE A 24 -11.86 12.88 -4.99
C ILE A 24 -11.35 11.47 -5.35
N GLY A 25 -12.14 10.74 -6.12
CA GLY A 25 -11.79 9.39 -6.59
C GLY A 25 -10.90 9.44 -7.82
N VAL A 26 -9.96 8.52 -7.90
CA VAL A 26 -9.09 8.28 -9.05
C VAL A 26 -9.20 6.82 -9.45
N ASP A 27 -9.61 6.54 -10.66
CA ASP A 27 -9.71 5.18 -11.20
C ASP A 27 -9.52 5.19 -12.72
N LEU A 28 -9.59 4.01 -13.36
CA LEU A 28 -9.49 3.88 -14.82
C LEU A 28 -10.67 4.53 -15.56
N ARG A 29 -11.85 4.56 -14.93
CA ARG A 29 -13.11 5.11 -15.50
C ARG A 29 -14.15 5.34 -14.40
N ASP A 30 -15.11 6.17 -14.71
CA ASP A 30 -16.29 6.46 -13.88
C ASP A 30 -15.93 7.05 -12.49
N ALA A 31 -14.78 7.71 -12.35
CA ALA A 31 -14.33 8.41 -11.15
C ALA A 31 -14.33 9.93 -11.37
N GLU A 32 -14.01 10.71 -10.35
CA GLU A 32 -13.82 12.16 -10.51
C GLU A 32 -12.58 12.48 -11.36
N VAL A 33 -11.59 11.55 -11.35
CA VAL A 33 -10.39 11.62 -12.18
C VAL A 33 -10.18 10.27 -12.85
N ASP A 34 -10.49 10.19 -14.14
CA ASP A 34 -10.28 9.00 -14.96
C ASP A 34 -8.84 8.99 -15.49
N THR A 35 -8.07 7.96 -15.12
CA THR A 35 -6.67 7.85 -15.55
C THR A 35 -6.10 6.45 -15.40
N ASP A 36 -5.11 6.13 -16.25
CA ASP A 36 -4.35 4.89 -16.17
C ASP A 36 -3.03 5.07 -15.37
N LEU A 37 -3.03 4.64 -14.13
CA LEU A 37 -1.85 4.69 -13.25
C LEU A 37 -0.71 3.74 -13.68
N SER A 38 -0.93 2.86 -14.66
CA SER A 38 0.14 2.02 -15.21
C SER A 38 1.12 2.81 -16.07
N THR A 39 0.80 4.04 -16.43
CA THR A 39 1.65 4.93 -17.23
C THR A 39 2.18 6.10 -16.39
N ALA A 40 3.40 6.54 -16.68
CA ALA A 40 3.96 7.73 -16.03
C ALA A 40 3.18 9.01 -16.38
N GLY A 41 2.59 9.08 -17.58
CA GLY A 41 1.68 10.16 -18.01
C GLY A 41 0.45 10.21 -17.12
N GLY A 42 -0.30 9.10 -17.05
CA GLY A 42 -1.52 9.02 -16.24
C GLY A 42 -1.28 9.31 -14.75
N ARG A 43 -0.13 8.91 -14.18
CA ARG A 43 0.22 9.28 -12.80
C ARG A 43 0.44 10.79 -12.63
N ARG A 44 1.08 11.46 -13.61
CA ARG A 44 1.22 12.93 -13.57
C ARG A 44 -0.11 13.64 -13.72
N ASP A 45 -0.94 13.18 -14.65
CA ASP A 45 -2.25 13.74 -14.91
C ASP A 45 -3.17 13.59 -13.67
N ALA A 46 -3.17 12.39 -13.05
CA ALA A 46 -3.87 12.16 -11.78
C ALA A 46 -3.38 13.07 -10.66
N ALA A 47 -2.05 13.23 -10.56
CA ALA A 47 -1.48 14.10 -9.52
C ALA A 47 -1.93 15.54 -9.68
N GLY A 48 -1.87 16.08 -10.88
CA GLY A 48 -2.30 17.45 -11.21
C GLY A 48 -3.80 17.66 -10.99
N ALA A 49 -4.64 16.79 -11.53
CA ALA A 49 -6.09 16.89 -11.43
C ALA A 49 -6.58 16.85 -9.96
N VAL A 50 -5.98 15.98 -9.12
CA VAL A 50 -6.32 15.94 -7.69
C VAL A 50 -5.87 17.21 -6.97
N LEU A 51 -4.68 17.74 -7.26
CA LEU A 51 -4.18 18.99 -6.66
C LEU A 51 -5.05 20.18 -7.03
N GLU A 52 -5.52 20.25 -8.27
CA GLU A 52 -6.47 21.26 -8.72
C GLU A 52 -7.81 21.13 -7.99
N ALA A 53 -8.38 19.92 -7.97
CA ALA A 53 -9.68 19.66 -7.36
C ALA A 53 -9.71 19.91 -5.84
N CYS A 54 -8.57 19.73 -5.13
CA CYS A 54 -8.47 19.97 -3.69
C CYS A 54 -7.98 21.39 -3.33
N ALA A 55 -7.76 22.25 -4.31
CA ALA A 55 -7.23 23.61 -4.11
C ALA A 55 -5.92 23.60 -3.25
N GLY A 56 -5.07 22.61 -3.45
CA GLY A 56 -3.77 22.48 -2.77
C GLY A 56 -3.82 22.01 -1.31
N ARG A 57 -4.97 21.55 -0.78
CA ARG A 57 -5.11 21.00 0.58
C ARG A 57 -5.77 19.63 0.57
N LEU A 58 -5.11 18.65 1.17
CA LEU A 58 -5.62 17.28 1.36
C LEU A 58 -5.56 16.89 2.84
N ASP A 59 -6.71 16.67 3.45
CA ASP A 59 -6.79 16.19 4.85
C ASP A 59 -6.45 14.71 4.98
N GLY A 60 -6.52 13.95 3.88
CA GLY A 60 -6.10 12.56 3.84
C GLY A 60 -5.95 12.00 2.44
N ALA A 61 -5.28 10.85 2.34
CA ALA A 61 -5.14 10.10 1.09
C ALA A 61 -5.25 8.59 1.33
N VAL A 62 -5.98 7.90 0.44
CA VAL A 62 -6.07 6.44 0.45
C VAL A 62 -5.62 5.89 -0.90
N LEU A 63 -4.56 5.08 -0.91
CA LEU A 63 -3.97 4.49 -2.10
C LEU A 63 -4.39 3.02 -2.18
N ALA A 64 -5.57 2.75 -2.76
CA ALA A 64 -6.14 1.40 -2.86
C ALA A 64 -6.10 0.81 -4.28
N ALA A 65 -5.72 1.60 -5.30
CA ALA A 65 -5.51 1.06 -6.63
C ALA A 65 -4.45 -0.04 -6.63
N GLY A 66 -4.74 -1.15 -7.28
CA GLY A 66 -3.82 -2.27 -7.34
C GLY A 66 -4.28 -3.36 -8.28
N LEU A 67 -3.30 -4.02 -8.91
CA LEU A 67 -3.51 -5.17 -9.78
C LEU A 67 -3.05 -6.44 -9.07
N GLY A 68 -3.84 -7.51 -9.17
CA GLY A 68 -3.49 -8.83 -8.68
C GLY A 68 -2.45 -9.55 -9.56
N PRO A 69 -1.96 -10.72 -9.13
CA PRO A 69 -0.94 -11.48 -9.84
C PRO A 69 -1.52 -12.16 -11.10
N THR A 70 -1.55 -11.45 -12.21
CA THR A 70 -2.02 -11.93 -13.51
C THR A 70 -0.84 -12.22 -14.42
N PRO A 71 -0.80 -13.38 -15.12
CA PRO A 71 0.26 -13.69 -16.09
C PRO A 71 0.41 -12.62 -17.17
N GLY A 72 1.65 -12.21 -17.43
CA GLY A 72 1.99 -11.18 -18.43
C GLY A 72 1.77 -9.73 -17.96
N ALA A 73 1.21 -9.52 -16.76
CA ALA A 73 0.92 -8.19 -16.23
C ALA A 73 2.01 -7.67 -15.26
N GLU A 74 3.19 -8.28 -15.19
CA GLU A 74 4.24 -7.94 -14.22
C GLU A 74 4.65 -6.47 -14.29
N ARG A 75 4.67 -5.88 -15.50
CA ARG A 75 4.93 -4.44 -15.67
C ARG A 75 3.80 -3.61 -15.09
N SER A 76 2.57 -3.84 -15.48
CA SER A 76 1.41 -3.09 -14.96
C SER A 76 1.25 -3.24 -13.44
N ILE A 77 1.49 -4.46 -12.90
CA ILE A 77 1.54 -4.69 -11.45
C ILE A 77 2.60 -3.81 -10.79
N THR A 78 3.78 -3.74 -11.37
CA THR A 78 4.89 -2.92 -10.86
C THR A 78 4.54 -1.44 -10.90
N GLU A 79 4.03 -0.96 -12.04
CA GLU A 79 3.70 0.45 -12.27
C GLU A 79 2.54 0.91 -11.36
N VAL A 80 1.44 0.16 -11.30
CA VAL A 80 0.27 0.55 -10.49
C VAL A 80 0.55 0.39 -9.00
N ASN A 81 1.03 -0.80 -8.56
CA ASN A 81 1.10 -1.12 -7.14
C ASN A 81 2.25 -0.41 -6.41
N TYR A 82 3.32 -0.03 -7.11
CA TYR A 82 4.45 0.66 -6.50
C TYR A 82 4.56 2.11 -6.98
N PHE A 83 4.77 2.35 -8.27
CA PHE A 83 4.95 3.70 -8.79
C PHE A 83 3.67 4.54 -8.68
N GLY A 84 2.48 3.94 -8.90
CA GLY A 84 1.20 4.59 -8.67
C GLY A 84 1.01 5.11 -7.25
N VAL A 85 1.61 4.46 -6.26
CA VAL A 85 1.60 4.94 -4.87
C VAL A 85 2.66 6.00 -4.64
N VAL A 86 3.90 5.72 -5.02
CA VAL A 86 5.06 6.56 -4.69
C VAL A 86 5.01 7.90 -5.41
N ASP A 87 4.69 7.90 -6.72
CA ASP A 87 4.64 9.12 -7.52
C ASP A 87 3.51 10.05 -7.04
N LEU A 88 2.30 9.50 -6.83
CA LEU A 88 1.17 10.29 -6.35
C LEU A 88 1.41 10.86 -4.95
N LEU A 89 1.87 10.06 -4.00
CA LEU A 89 2.13 10.54 -2.64
C LEU A 89 3.27 11.55 -2.60
N THR A 90 4.28 11.41 -3.45
CA THR A 90 5.36 12.39 -3.58
C THR A 90 4.81 13.72 -4.10
N ALA A 91 3.95 13.68 -5.12
CA ALA A 91 3.32 14.87 -5.69
C ALA A 91 2.32 15.53 -4.73
N TRP A 92 1.52 14.73 -4.01
CA TRP A 92 0.50 15.24 -3.07
C TRP A 92 1.04 15.66 -1.71
N ARG A 93 2.29 15.31 -1.38
CA ARG A 93 2.90 15.63 -0.08
C ARG A 93 2.76 17.11 0.33
N PRO A 94 2.98 18.11 -0.54
CA PRO A 94 2.78 19.51 -0.16
C PRO A 94 1.33 19.83 0.25
N ALA A 95 0.35 19.28 -0.46
CA ALA A 95 -1.08 19.47 -0.15
C ALA A 95 -1.48 18.75 1.15
N LEU A 96 -0.90 17.58 1.44
CA LEU A 96 -1.07 16.88 2.71
C LEU A 96 -0.43 17.67 3.87
N ALA A 97 0.75 18.25 3.65
CA ALA A 97 1.41 19.08 4.66
C ALA A 97 0.63 20.38 4.97
N ALA A 98 -0.18 20.87 4.03
CA ALA A 98 -1.03 22.07 4.23
C ALA A 98 -2.25 21.79 5.15
N ALA A 99 -2.48 20.55 5.56
CA ALA A 99 -3.63 20.14 6.34
C ALA A 99 -3.35 19.92 7.84
N ASP A 100 -2.20 20.34 8.36
CA ASP A 100 -1.74 20.23 9.76
C ASP A 100 -1.65 18.78 10.33
N CYS A 101 -2.65 17.94 10.07
CA CYS A 101 -2.71 16.56 10.55
C CYS A 101 -3.31 15.62 9.49
N ALA A 102 -2.70 15.57 8.32
CA ALA A 102 -3.13 14.69 7.23
C ALA A 102 -2.83 13.23 7.54
N LYS A 103 -3.75 12.34 7.15
CA LYS A 103 -3.62 10.89 7.36
C LYS A 103 -3.61 10.16 6.03
N VAL A 104 -2.64 9.25 5.86
CA VAL A 104 -2.44 8.50 4.62
C VAL A 104 -2.48 7.01 4.90
N VAL A 105 -3.34 6.30 4.18
CA VAL A 105 -3.44 4.84 4.23
C VAL A 105 -3.10 4.25 2.87
N VAL A 106 -2.06 3.42 2.83
CA VAL A 106 -1.61 2.71 1.63
C VAL A 106 -2.03 1.25 1.72
N PHE A 107 -2.65 0.71 0.67
CA PHE A 107 -2.99 -0.70 0.60
C PHE A 107 -1.76 -1.54 0.24
N SER A 108 -1.22 -2.22 1.24
CA SER A 108 -0.24 -3.28 1.10
C SER A 108 -0.94 -4.63 0.83
N SER A 109 -0.43 -5.73 1.37
CA SER A 109 -1.03 -7.07 1.31
C SER A 109 -0.31 -8.00 2.29
N ASN A 110 -0.98 -9.03 2.78
CA ASN A 110 -0.32 -10.12 3.52
C ASN A 110 0.66 -10.93 2.65
N SER A 111 0.60 -10.80 1.31
CA SER A 111 1.61 -11.38 0.41
C SER A 111 3.04 -10.92 0.71
N THR A 112 3.20 -9.81 1.43
CA THR A 112 4.50 -9.33 1.92
C THR A 112 5.22 -10.31 2.82
N THR A 113 4.49 -11.20 3.44
CA THR A 113 4.99 -12.13 4.46
C THR A 113 4.63 -13.59 4.16
N THR A 114 3.61 -13.83 3.34
CA THR A 114 3.11 -15.17 3.01
C THR A 114 3.65 -15.72 1.69
N VAL A 115 4.21 -14.87 0.80
CA VAL A 115 4.88 -15.32 -0.43
C VAL A 115 6.36 -15.53 -0.15
N PRO A 116 6.87 -16.79 -0.24
CA PRO A 116 8.27 -17.08 0.05
C PRO A 116 9.20 -16.63 -1.07
N ALA A 117 10.49 -16.49 -0.75
CA ALA A 117 11.58 -16.32 -1.70
C ALA A 117 11.49 -15.11 -2.65
N VAL A 118 10.82 -14.04 -2.24
CA VAL A 118 10.76 -12.80 -3.03
C VAL A 118 12.16 -12.20 -3.17
N PRO A 119 12.67 -11.97 -4.41
CA PRO A 119 14.06 -11.60 -4.61
C PRO A 119 14.36 -10.18 -4.10
N GLY A 120 15.26 -10.08 -3.15
CA GLY A 120 15.66 -8.78 -2.58
C GLY A 120 16.22 -7.79 -3.61
N ARG A 121 16.76 -8.28 -4.75
CA ARG A 121 17.22 -7.43 -5.86
C ARG A 121 16.05 -6.69 -6.54
N ALA A 122 14.89 -7.35 -6.68
CA ALA A 122 13.69 -6.73 -7.25
C ALA A 122 13.19 -5.60 -6.33
N ILE A 123 13.08 -5.88 -5.03
CA ILE A 123 12.64 -4.89 -4.05
C ILE A 123 13.60 -3.69 -4.01
N ARG A 124 14.92 -3.93 -4.08
CA ARG A 124 15.89 -2.82 -4.15
C ARG A 124 15.78 -2.00 -5.42
N ALA A 125 15.49 -2.64 -6.56
CA ALA A 125 15.27 -1.95 -7.83
C ALA A 125 14.05 -1.02 -7.75
N LEU A 126 12.92 -1.50 -7.24
CA LEU A 126 11.72 -0.69 -7.01
C LEU A 126 12.02 0.51 -6.11
N LEU A 127 12.64 0.28 -4.95
CA LEU A 127 13.01 1.34 -4.01
C LEU A 127 14.01 2.36 -4.57
N ALA A 128 14.72 2.01 -5.65
CA ALA A 128 15.61 2.89 -6.41
C ALA A 128 14.94 3.55 -7.62
N GLY A 129 13.63 3.30 -7.86
CA GLY A 129 12.91 3.87 -8.99
C GLY A 129 13.15 3.17 -10.34
N ASP A 130 13.71 1.94 -10.36
CA ASP A 130 14.11 1.22 -11.57
C ASP A 130 13.15 0.04 -11.84
N ALA A 131 12.06 0.32 -12.58
CA ALA A 131 11.08 -0.68 -12.97
C ALA A 131 11.69 -1.79 -13.85
N ASP A 132 12.55 -1.43 -14.81
CA ASP A 132 13.11 -2.40 -15.75
C ASP A 132 14.06 -3.39 -15.06
N LYS A 133 14.84 -2.92 -14.10
CA LYS A 133 15.68 -3.80 -13.27
C LYS A 133 14.84 -4.73 -12.39
N ALA A 134 13.70 -4.27 -11.88
CA ALA A 134 12.77 -5.11 -11.14
C ALA A 134 12.17 -6.18 -12.06
N LEU A 135 11.72 -5.83 -13.27
CA LEU A 135 11.18 -6.76 -14.27
C LEU A 135 12.21 -7.82 -14.68
N ARG A 136 13.46 -7.42 -14.91
CA ARG A 136 14.53 -8.42 -15.17
C ARG A 136 14.72 -9.39 -14.01
N ALA A 137 14.50 -8.93 -12.77
CA ALA A 137 14.62 -9.79 -11.60
C ALA A 137 13.47 -10.80 -11.47
N TYR A 138 12.27 -10.50 -12.00
CA TYR A 138 11.13 -11.43 -12.00
C TYR A 138 11.24 -12.52 -13.07
N ARG A 139 11.76 -12.19 -14.27
CA ARG A 139 11.77 -13.07 -15.44
C ARG A 139 12.32 -14.47 -15.20
N ILE A 140 13.30 -14.62 -14.33
CA ILE A 140 13.93 -15.90 -14.01
C ILE A 140 12.99 -16.88 -13.30
N TYR A 141 11.85 -16.41 -12.78
CA TYR A 141 10.89 -17.22 -12.04
C TYR A 141 9.78 -17.81 -12.92
N GLY A 142 9.78 -17.53 -14.24
CA GLY A 142 8.84 -18.11 -15.19
C GLY A 142 7.38 -17.90 -14.75
N ARG A 143 6.63 -18.99 -14.57
CA ARG A 143 5.22 -18.94 -14.15
C ARG A 143 4.98 -18.32 -12.77
N MET A 144 6.01 -18.25 -11.93
CA MET A 144 5.93 -17.59 -10.61
C MET A 144 6.25 -16.09 -10.67
N ALA A 145 6.59 -15.55 -11.84
CA ALA A 145 6.91 -14.13 -12.00
C ALA A 145 5.76 -13.20 -11.57
N PRO A 146 4.47 -13.43 -11.92
CA PRO A 146 3.36 -12.57 -11.49
C PRO A 146 3.17 -12.52 -9.96
N PRO A 147 3.05 -13.65 -9.23
CA PRO A 147 2.98 -13.63 -7.77
C PRO A 147 4.18 -12.96 -7.12
N ILE A 148 5.40 -13.18 -7.66
CA ILE A 148 6.62 -12.56 -7.15
C ILE A 148 6.63 -11.06 -7.42
N ALA A 149 6.21 -10.59 -8.60
CA ALA A 149 6.10 -9.18 -8.92
C ALA A 149 5.08 -8.48 -7.98
N TYR A 150 3.94 -9.12 -7.76
CA TYR A 150 2.93 -8.64 -6.82
C TYR A 150 3.49 -8.51 -5.40
N ALA A 151 4.04 -9.58 -4.84
CA ALA A 151 4.60 -9.56 -3.50
C ALA A 151 5.78 -8.57 -3.38
N ALA A 152 6.67 -8.50 -4.39
CA ALA A 152 7.78 -7.55 -4.40
C ALA A 152 7.30 -6.10 -4.41
N SER A 153 6.25 -5.77 -5.19
CA SER A 153 5.65 -4.43 -5.20
C SER A 153 5.07 -4.06 -3.83
N LYS A 154 4.36 -5.00 -3.18
CA LYS A 154 3.76 -4.79 -1.86
C LYS A 154 4.81 -4.72 -0.73
N ILE A 155 5.89 -5.50 -0.81
CA ILE A 155 7.05 -5.36 0.11
C ILE A 155 7.75 -4.01 -0.11
N ALA A 156 7.95 -3.61 -1.36
CA ALA A 156 8.62 -2.34 -1.67
C ALA A 156 7.82 -1.15 -1.15
N VAL A 157 6.50 -1.12 -1.40
CA VAL A 157 5.63 -0.04 -0.91
C VAL A 157 5.58 0.00 0.62
N SER A 158 5.49 -1.16 1.30
CA SER A 158 5.53 -1.23 2.76
C SER A 158 6.85 -0.69 3.32
N ARG A 159 7.97 -1.02 2.68
CA ARG A 159 9.29 -0.49 3.07
C ARG A 159 9.41 1.01 2.78
N TRP A 160 8.84 1.47 1.68
CA TRP A 160 8.80 2.89 1.35
C TRP A 160 7.99 3.67 2.41
N VAL A 161 6.79 3.21 2.75
CA VAL A 161 5.97 3.78 3.83
C VAL A 161 6.77 3.90 5.13
N ARG A 162 7.40 2.82 5.58
CA ARG A 162 8.19 2.82 6.82
C ARG A 162 9.41 3.75 6.80
N ARG A 163 9.98 3.99 5.63
CA ARG A 163 11.11 4.92 5.46
C ARG A 163 10.64 6.37 5.46
N GLN A 164 9.59 6.65 4.70
CA GLN A 164 9.08 8.01 4.52
C GLN A 164 8.32 8.51 5.75
N ALA A 165 7.53 7.66 6.39
CA ALA A 165 6.67 8.05 7.50
C ALA A 165 7.40 8.80 8.63
N THR A 166 8.67 8.50 8.87
CA THR A 166 9.47 9.10 9.95
C THR A 166 10.35 10.26 9.51
N GLU A 167 10.31 10.62 8.21
CA GLU A 167 11.12 11.73 7.70
C GLU A 167 10.50 13.10 8.03
N PRO A 168 11.32 14.16 8.15
CA PRO A 168 10.85 15.51 8.45
C PRO A 168 9.78 16.02 7.50
N GLY A 169 9.88 15.66 6.21
CA GLY A 169 8.89 16.05 5.19
C GLY A 169 7.54 15.31 5.30
N TRP A 170 7.41 14.36 6.22
CA TRP A 170 6.17 13.60 6.50
C TRP A 170 5.73 13.81 7.95
N ALA A 171 6.26 13.04 8.91
CA ALA A 171 5.88 13.19 10.32
C ALA A 171 6.15 14.61 10.85
N GLY A 172 7.26 15.22 10.44
CA GLY A 172 7.60 16.60 10.82
C GLY A 172 6.65 17.66 10.25
N CYS A 173 5.92 17.33 9.18
CA CYS A 173 4.88 18.17 8.58
C CYS A 173 3.45 17.73 8.99
N GLY A 174 3.30 16.99 10.08
CA GLY A 174 1.98 16.56 10.55
C GLY A 174 1.36 15.37 9.80
N ILE A 175 2.03 14.77 8.80
CA ILE A 175 1.46 13.69 8.00
C ILE A 175 1.65 12.33 8.70
N ARG A 176 0.56 11.60 8.90
CA ARG A 176 0.54 10.22 9.44
C ARG A 176 0.45 9.21 8.30
N LEU A 177 1.58 8.66 7.88
CA LEU A 177 1.68 7.72 6.76
C LEU A 177 1.74 6.28 7.28
N ASN A 178 0.73 5.48 6.95
CA ASN A 178 0.60 4.09 7.37
C ASN A 178 0.19 3.18 6.20
N ALA A 179 0.26 1.87 6.40
CA ALA A 179 -0.26 0.91 5.43
C ALA A 179 -1.16 -0.13 6.10
N LEU A 180 -2.18 -0.54 5.35
CA LEU A 180 -3.04 -1.66 5.67
C LEU A 180 -2.63 -2.84 4.80
N ALA A 181 -2.47 -4.02 5.37
CA ALA A 181 -2.08 -5.25 4.69
C ALA A 181 -3.23 -6.29 4.75
N PRO A 182 -4.18 -6.23 3.79
CA PRO A 182 -5.28 -7.16 3.73
C PRO A 182 -4.84 -8.58 3.41
N GLY A 183 -5.62 -9.55 3.90
CA GLY A 183 -5.62 -10.92 3.42
C GLY A 183 -6.49 -11.11 2.19
N ALA A 184 -7.12 -12.29 2.10
CA ALA A 184 -8.10 -12.61 1.07
C ALA A 184 -9.44 -11.92 1.40
N ILE A 185 -9.73 -10.83 0.74
CA ILE A 185 -10.97 -10.05 0.89
C ILE A 185 -11.88 -10.32 -0.31
N MET A 186 -13.18 -10.54 -0.06
CA MET A 186 -14.17 -10.82 -1.09
C MET A 186 -14.42 -9.56 -1.93
N THR A 187 -13.72 -9.49 -3.03
CA THR A 187 -13.75 -8.39 -3.99
C THR A 187 -14.00 -8.94 -5.38
N PRO A 188 -14.41 -8.11 -6.36
CA PRO A 188 -14.55 -8.56 -7.75
C PRO A 188 -13.26 -9.18 -8.32
N MET A 189 -12.10 -8.81 -7.80
CA MET A 189 -10.83 -9.45 -8.17
C MET A 189 -10.77 -10.89 -7.65
N LEU A 190 -11.10 -11.12 -6.38
CA LEU A 190 -11.09 -12.46 -5.78
C LEU A 190 -12.19 -13.34 -6.37
N GLU A 191 -13.37 -12.79 -6.64
CA GLU A 191 -14.47 -13.51 -7.30
C GLU A 191 -14.07 -14.07 -8.66
N ARG A 192 -13.41 -13.25 -9.50
CA ARG A 192 -12.87 -13.71 -10.79
C ARG A 192 -11.86 -14.83 -10.63
N GLN A 193 -10.98 -14.76 -9.64
CA GLN A 193 -10.01 -15.83 -9.36
C GLN A 193 -10.71 -17.09 -8.86
N LEU A 194 -11.74 -16.97 -8.05
CA LEU A 194 -12.55 -18.11 -7.57
C LEU A 194 -13.39 -18.76 -8.67
N ALA A 195 -13.69 -18.05 -9.75
CA ALA A 195 -14.38 -18.61 -10.92
C ALA A 195 -13.47 -19.58 -11.73
N THR A 196 -12.14 -19.50 -11.56
CA THR A 196 -11.17 -20.40 -12.21
C THR A 196 -10.92 -21.61 -11.28
N PRO A 197 -11.25 -22.87 -11.66
CA PRO A 197 -11.15 -24.03 -10.75
C PRO A 197 -9.77 -24.24 -10.14
N ALA A 198 -8.69 -24.03 -10.92
CA ALA A 198 -7.31 -24.19 -10.46
C ALA A 198 -6.91 -23.12 -9.42
N GLU A 199 -7.30 -21.86 -9.66
CA GLU A 199 -7.06 -20.76 -8.73
C GLU A 199 -7.91 -20.90 -7.47
N ALA A 200 -9.20 -21.21 -7.61
CA ALA A 200 -10.13 -21.44 -6.51
C ALA A 200 -9.63 -22.50 -5.53
N LYS A 201 -9.07 -23.61 -6.05
CA LYS A 201 -8.47 -24.66 -5.23
C LYS A 201 -7.32 -24.15 -4.38
N ASN A 202 -6.45 -23.33 -4.95
CA ASN A 202 -5.30 -22.75 -4.25
C ASN A 202 -5.74 -21.72 -3.21
N ILE A 203 -6.66 -20.85 -3.58
CA ILE A 203 -7.21 -19.80 -2.71
C ILE A 203 -7.91 -20.40 -1.49
N ARG A 204 -8.76 -21.42 -1.69
CA ARG A 204 -9.48 -22.09 -0.59
C ARG A 204 -8.57 -22.92 0.32
N ARG A 205 -7.39 -23.29 -0.14
CA ARG A 205 -6.37 -24.00 0.67
C ARG A 205 -5.44 -23.06 1.42
N PHE A 206 -5.48 -21.77 1.07
CA PHE A 206 -4.62 -20.80 1.74
C PHE A 206 -5.07 -20.66 3.21
N PRO A 207 -4.15 -20.76 4.17
CA PRO A 207 -4.49 -20.70 5.58
C PRO A 207 -5.06 -19.34 5.97
N VAL A 208 -6.30 -19.36 6.43
CA VAL A 208 -6.98 -18.23 7.10
C VAL A 208 -7.51 -18.76 8.42
N PRO A 209 -6.79 -18.62 9.53
CA PRO A 209 -7.13 -19.24 10.82
C PRO A 209 -8.55 -18.98 11.33
N ILE A 210 -9.09 -17.78 11.13
CA ILE A 210 -10.49 -17.49 11.50
C ILE A 210 -11.51 -18.01 10.51
N GLY A 211 -11.04 -18.56 9.35
CA GLY A 211 -11.89 -19.09 8.28
C GLY A 211 -12.49 -18.03 7.35
N GLY A 212 -12.87 -18.48 6.14
CA GLY A 212 -13.58 -17.65 5.16
C GLY A 212 -12.71 -16.58 4.47
N PHE A 213 -13.39 -15.57 3.97
CA PHE A 213 -12.80 -14.39 3.33
C PHE A 213 -13.24 -13.14 4.08
N GLY A 214 -12.37 -12.12 4.13
CA GLY A 214 -12.72 -10.85 4.72
C GLY A 214 -13.76 -10.09 3.89
N ASP A 215 -14.47 -9.20 4.55
CA ASP A 215 -15.47 -8.33 3.97
C ASP A 215 -14.86 -6.98 3.62
N PRO A 216 -15.09 -6.45 2.38
CA PRO A 216 -14.65 -5.11 2.00
C PRO A 216 -15.15 -3.99 2.93
N ASP A 217 -16.38 -4.10 3.44
CA ASP A 217 -16.97 -3.08 4.32
C ASP A 217 -16.32 -3.09 5.70
N GLN A 218 -16.02 -4.27 6.26
CA GLN A 218 -15.25 -4.39 7.50
C GLN A 218 -13.83 -3.85 7.33
N LEU A 219 -13.20 -4.08 6.17
CA LEU A 219 -11.89 -3.51 5.88
C LEU A 219 -11.94 -1.99 5.73
N ALA A 220 -13.02 -1.45 5.18
CA ALA A 220 -13.23 -0.01 5.09
C ALA A 220 -13.34 0.65 6.47
N ASP A 221 -13.88 -0.03 7.49
CA ASP A 221 -13.89 0.46 8.87
C ASP A 221 -12.48 0.63 9.44
N TRP A 222 -11.55 -0.28 9.12
CA TRP A 222 -10.15 -0.12 9.47
C TRP A 222 -9.52 1.11 8.82
N VAL A 223 -9.83 1.38 7.56
CA VAL A 223 -9.33 2.59 6.87
C VAL A 223 -9.91 3.85 7.50
N VAL A 224 -11.21 3.88 7.78
CA VAL A 224 -11.87 5.01 8.45
C VAL A 224 -11.24 5.25 9.83
N PHE A 225 -11.02 4.20 10.63
CA PHE A 225 -10.30 4.31 11.90
C PHE A 225 -8.90 4.90 11.71
N MET A 226 -8.12 4.40 10.75
CA MET A 226 -6.77 4.89 10.48
C MET A 226 -6.72 6.34 9.97
N LEU A 227 -7.83 6.85 9.46
CA LEU A 227 -7.99 8.25 9.04
C LEU A 227 -8.55 9.15 10.17
N SER A 228 -9.07 8.57 11.26
CA SER A 228 -9.66 9.31 12.38
C SER A 228 -8.60 9.85 13.35
N ASP A 229 -9.00 10.74 14.24
CA ASP A 229 -8.14 11.30 15.29
C ASP A 229 -7.69 10.25 16.31
N SER A 230 -8.45 9.15 16.47
CA SER A 230 -8.04 8.01 17.28
C SER A 230 -6.74 7.36 16.82
N ALA A 231 -6.33 7.58 15.56
CA ALA A 231 -5.10 7.07 14.98
C ALA A 231 -3.96 8.11 14.91
N ASP A 232 -4.05 9.23 15.60
CA ASP A 232 -3.04 10.31 15.53
C ASP A 232 -1.63 9.88 15.93
N PHE A 233 -1.52 8.90 16.81
CA PHE A 233 -0.22 8.35 17.23
C PHE A 233 0.25 7.18 16.36
N LEU A 234 -0.50 6.80 15.31
CA LEU A 234 -0.12 5.74 14.37
C LEU A 234 0.74 6.32 13.25
N CYS A 235 2.02 5.94 13.17
CA CYS A 235 2.97 6.43 12.18
C CYS A 235 3.93 5.34 11.72
N GLY A 236 3.99 5.06 10.43
CA GLY A 236 4.86 4.04 9.83
C GLY A 236 4.45 2.60 10.11
N SER A 237 3.23 2.37 10.57
CA SER A 237 2.73 1.03 10.86
C SER A 237 2.28 0.30 9.61
N ILE A 238 2.44 -1.02 9.63
CA ILE A 238 1.84 -1.94 8.67
C ILE A 238 0.86 -2.80 9.45
N VAL A 239 -0.44 -2.56 9.27
CA VAL A 239 -1.51 -3.24 10.01
C VAL A 239 -2.00 -4.41 9.18
N PHE A 240 -1.83 -5.64 9.65
CA PHE A 240 -2.35 -6.83 9.00
C PHE A 240 -3.81 -7.05 9.38
N VAL A 241 -4.68 -7.18 8.37
CA VAL A 241 -6.10 -7.53 8.49
C VAL A 241 -6.36 -8.70 7.55
N ASP A 242 -5.93 -9.90 7.96
CA ASP A 242 -5.77 -11.05 7.08
C ASP A 242 -6.30 -12.38 7.66
N GLY A 243 -7.11 -12.29 8.71
CA GLY A 243 -7.67 -13.47 9.34
C GLY A 243 -6.64 -14.35 10.05
N GLY A 244 -5.47 -13.79 10.37
CA GLY A 244 -4.40 -14.48 11.09
C GLY A 244 -3.41 -15.23 10.19
N SER A 245 -3.47 -15.07 8.87
CA SER A 245 -2.57 -15.76 7.93
C SER A 245 -1.10 -15.43 8.18
N ASP A 246 -0.76 -14.14 8.39
CA ASP A 246 0.60 -13.72 8.71
C ASP A 246 1.12 -14.36 9.99
N ALA A 247 0.31 -14.32 11.05
CA ALA A 247 0.68 -14.91 12.34
C ALA A 247 0.86 -16.44 12.26
N PHE A 248 0.02 -17.11 11.47
CA PHE A 248 0.14 -18.56 11.26
C PHE A 248 1.46 -18.95 10.58
N PHE A 249 1.87 -18.21 9.55
CA PHE A 249 3.12 -18.52 8.83
C PHE A 249 4.38 -18.08 9.57
N ARG A 250 4.29 -17.09 10.48
CA ARG A 250 5.45 -16.44 11.09
C ARG A 250 5.26 -16.14 12.59
N PRO A 251 4.87 -17.13 13.40
CA PRO A 251 4.54 -16.89 14.81
C PRO A 251 5.71 -16.26 15.61
N ASP A 252 6.95 -16.61 15.27
CA ASP A 252 8.15 -16.16 15.95
C ASP A 252 8.93 -15.05 15.22
N ASP A 253 8.49 -14.66 14.02
CA ASP A 253 9.16 -13.62 13.23
C ASP A 253 8.70 -12.19 13.57
N TRP A 254 7.68 -12.06 14.41
CA TRP A 254 7.15 -10.76 14.84
C TRP A 254 6.70 -10.77 16.31
N PRO A 255 7.10 -9.77 17.12
CA PRO A 255 8.05 -8.69 16.80
C PRO A 255 9.49 -9.20 16.71
N ARG A 256 10.23 -8.72 15.73
CA ARG A 256 11.63 -9.12 15.54
C ARG A 256 12.57 -8.20 16.30
N ALA A 257 13.35 -8.75 17.21
CA ALA A 257 14.38 -8.01 17.93
C ALA A 257 15.43 -7.41 16.98
N VAL A 258 15.99 -6.27 17.37
CA VAL A 258 17.11 -5.65 16.65
C VAL A 258 18.35 -6.53 16.81
N PRO A 259 18.90 -7.13 15.73
CA PRO A 259 20.06 -8.00 15.86
C PRO A 259 21.30 -7.19 16.28
N ALA A 260 22.16 -7.78 17.12
CA ALA A 260 23.35 -7.12 17.71
C ALA A 260 24.26 -6.46 16.64
N ARG A 261 24.40 -7.06 15.46
CA ARG A 261 25.15 -6.48 14.32
C ARG A 261 24.62 -5.11 13.86
N ARG A 262 23.39 -4.73 14.21
CA ARG A 262 22.79 -3.43 13.89
C ARG A 262 22.87 -2.40 15.01
N LEU A 263 23.46 -2.73 16.16
CA LEU A 263 23.53 -1.86 17.31
C LEU A 263 24.14 -0.47 16.97
N VAL A 264 25.26 -0.46 16.25
CA VAL A 264 25.92 0.81 15.85
C VAL A 264 25.00 1.66 14.97
N SER A 265 24.33 1.05 14.00
CA SER A 265 23.41 1.78 13.13
C SER A 265 22.16 2.27 13.89
N TYR A 266 21.72 1.53 14.87
CA TYR A 266 20.61 1.92 15.77
C TYR A 266 20.98 3.14 16.61
N LEU A 267 22.14 3.12 17.27
CA LEU A 267 22.64 4.24 18.08
C LEU A 267 22.86 5.51 17.25
N ARG A 268 23.40 5.37 16.02
CA ARG A 268 23.51 6.49 15.08
C ARG A 268 22.15 7.12 14.74
N ARG A 269 21.12 6.32 14.49
CA ARG A 269 19.78 6.83 14.20
C ARG A 269 19.20 7.58 15.41
N ASN A 270 19.38 7.07 16.62
CA ASN A 270 18.96 7.75 17.83
C ASN A 270 19.61 9.14 17.97
N GLN A 271 20.93 9.22 17.76
CA GLN A 271 21.65 10.50 17.80
C GLN A 271 21.21 11.47 16.68
N GLN A 272 20.95 10.95 15.49
CA GLN A 272 20.44 11.76 14.37
C GLN A 272 19.05 12.35 14.68
N PHE A 273 18.17 11.59 15.29
CA PHE A 273 16.85 12.07 15.71
C PHE A 273 16.97 13.22 16.72
N THR A 274 17.79 13.03 17.75
CA THR A 274 18.04 14.06 18.78
C THR A 274 18.60 15.36 18.20
N LYS A 275 19.44 15.29 17.15
CA LYS A 275 19.94 16.49 16.45
C LYS A 275 18.85 17.19 15.63
N ARG A 276 18.00 16.43 14.94
CA ARG A 276 16.88 16.96 14.14
C ARG A 276 15.80 17.65 14.96
N SER A 277 15.55 17.18 16.19
CA SER A 277 14.56 17.77 17.10
C SER A 277 15.03 19.03 17.84
N ARG A 278 16.31 19.40 17.69
CA ARG A 278 16.91 20.61 18.30
C ARG A 278 17.18 21.73 17.29
N SER A 279 17.02 21.46 15.99
CA SER A 279 17.07 22.42 14.89
C SER A 279 15.67 22.81 14.43
#